data_f91f65f5c3e5e94b20aaf96ef8769b96
#
_entry.id   f91f65f5c3e5e94b20aaf96ef8769b96
#
_cell.length_a   1.000
_cell.length_b   1.000
_cell.length_c   1.000
_cell.angle_alpha   90.00
_cell.angle_beta   90.00
_cell.angle_gamma   90.00
#
_symmetry.space_group_name_H-M   'P 1'
#
loop_
_entity.id
_entity.type
_entity.pdbx_description
1 polymer ?
#
loop_
_entity_poly.entity_id
_entity_poly.type
_entity_poly.pdbx_seq_one_letter_code
_entity_poly.pdbx_strand_id
1 'polypeptide(L)'
;DAIAEKRPKIVFISGPSSSGKTTFSKRLQIQLLVDGIKPEVLSMDDYFVNRVDTPRDENGQLDFETVNAMDLPFFRQQMHDLLDGKEVDLPTYDFGKGERVFEGRKLKLQKDSVLVIEGLHALNPIILPDVERSLTFKIYVSALTTINIDNHNWIPTTDIRLLRRVVRDYKYRGYSAKETIARCPSVVRGEQKWVYPFQEEADVMFNSALIFEFAVLKRHAEPILSEVPKFCEEYTEAHRLLKFLQYFIPIPEKEIPPTSLLREFVGGSSFHY
;
A
#
# COMPACT_ATOMS: atom_id res chain seq x y z
N ASP A 1 -11.01 8.19 -17.29
CA ASP A 1 -11.89 9.34 -17.67
C ASP A 1 -11.61 10.56 -16.77
N ALA A 2 -11.92 10.56 -15.46
CA ALA A 2 -11.81 11.74 -14.59
C ALA A 2 -10.39 12.39 -14.58
N ILE A 3 -9.33 11.60 -14.61
CA ILE A 3 -7.95 12.11 -14.72
C ILE A 3 -7.71 12.71 -16.11
N ALA A 4 -8.21 12.06 -17.17
CA ALA A 4 -8.07 12.55 -18.53
C ALA A 4 -8.82 13.87 -18.76
N GLU A 5 -9.97 14.05 -18.12
CA GLU A 5 -10.77 15.29 -18.16
C GLU A 5 -10.11 16.41 -17.36
N LYS A 6 -9.69 16.12 -16.11
CA LYS A 6 -9.09 17.14 -15.20
C LYS A 6 -7.65 17.51 -15.60
N ARG A 7 -6.90 16.60 -16.22
CA ARG A 7 -5.48 16.73 -16.60
C ARG A 7 -4.60 17.26 -15.47
N PRO A 8 -4.60 16.61 -14.31
CA PRO A 8 -3.76 17.02 -13.20
C PRO A 8 -2.27 16.83 -13.53
N LYS A 9 -1.40 17.52 -12.82
CA LYS A 9 0.04 17.31 -12.89
C LYS A 9 0.48 16.15 -11.99
N ILE A 10 -0.24 15.95 -10.87
CA ILE A 10 0.07 14.92 -9.88
C ILE A 10 -1.19 14.12 -9.57
N VAL A 11 -1.05 12.80 -9.57
CA VAL A 11 -2.04 11.86 -9.04
C VAL A 11 -1.49 11.24 -7.76
N PHE A 12 -2.15 11.48 -6.63
CA PHE A 12 -1.81 10.87 -5.35
C PHE A 12 -2.64 9.61 -5.11
N ILE A 13 -1.98 8.52 -4.71
CA ILE A 13 -2.63 7.26 -4.38
C ILE A 13 -2.27 6.90 -2.94
N SER A 14 -3.23 6.96 -2.05
CA SER A 14 -3.07 6.56 -0.65
C SER A 14 -4.04 5.45 -0.26
N GLY A 15 -3.85 4.94 0.94
CA GLY A 15 -4.68 3.92 1.55
C GLY A 15 -3.91 3.12 2.58
N PRO A 16 -4.59 2.37 3.44
CA PRO A 16 -3.96 1.63 4.52
C PRO A 16 -3.05 0.52 3.99
N SER A 17 -2.21 -0.01 4.86
CA SER A 17 -1.29 -1.08 4.50
C SER A 17 -2.04 -2.32 3.98
N SER A 18 -1.48 -2.97 2.96
CA SER A 18 -2.08 -4.13 2.27
C SER A 18 -3.43 -3.85 1.61
N SER A 19 -3.74 -2.60 1.29
CA SER A 19 -4.94 -2.24 0.52
C SER A 19 -4.79 -2.51 -0.99
N GLY A 20 -3.59 -2.81 -1.50
CA GLY A 20 -3.33 -3.05 -2.92
C GLY A 20 -3.01 -1.79 -3.72
N LYS A 21 -2.50 -0.74 -3.07
CA LYS A 21 -2.09 0.53 -3.72
C LYS A 21 -1.13 0.31 -4.87
N THR A 22 -0.10 -0.50 -4.67
CA THR A 22 0.96 -0.71 -5.65
C THR A 22 0.43 -1.35 -6.93
N THR A 23 -0.37 -2.42 -6.81
CA THR A 23 -1.01 -3.02 -8.00
C THR A 23 -2.02 -2.07 -8.64
N PHE A 24 -2.80 -1.35 -7.84
CA PHE A 24 -3.72 -0.33 -8.36
C PHE A 24 -2.97 0.73 -9.17
N SER A 25 -1.86 1.27 -8.64
CA SER A 25 -1.01 2.23 -9.33
C SER A 25 -0.51 1.69 -10.68
N LYS A 26 -0.01 0.46 -10.72
CA LYS A 26 0.45 -0.19 -11.97
C LYS A 26 -0.67 -0.38 -13.00
N ARG A 27 -1.87 -0.73 -12.55
CA ARG A 27 -3.03 -0.83 -13.43
C ARG A 27 -3.48 0.54 -13.95
N LEU A 28 -3.46 1.57 -13.08
CA LEU A 28 -3.78 2.93 -13.48
C LEU A 28 -2.79 3.45 -14.53
N GLN A 29 -1.50 3.13 -14.41
CA GLN A 29 -0.50 3.48 -15.42
C GLN A 29 -0.89 2.97 -16.81
N ILE A 30 -1.34 1.71 -16.92
CA ILE A 30 -1.75 1.13 -18.19
C ILE A 30 -2.95 1.91 -18.75
N GLN A 31 -3.94 2.23 -17.91
CA GLN A 31 -5.12 2.99 -18.36
C GLN A 31 -4.75 4.40 -18.82
N LEU A 32 -3.87 5.09 -18.10
CA LEU A 32 -3.37 6.41 -18.49
C LEU A 32 -2.65 6.37 -19.85
N LEU A 33 -1.83 5.35 -20.08
CA LEU A 33 -1.18 5.14 -21.39
C LEU A 33 -2.20 4.91 -22.53
N VAL A 34 -3.28 4.16 -22.28
CA VAL A 34 -4.38 3.97 -23.23
C VAL A 34 -5.06 5.30 -23.58
N ASP A 35 -5.22 6.18 -22.58
CA ASP A 35 -5.78 7.53 -22.75
C ASP A 35 -4.76 8.55 -23.33
N GLY A 36 -3.57 8.10 -23.73
CA GLY A 36 -2.52 8.96 -24.29
C GLY A 36 -1.82 9.85 -23.28
N ILE A 37 -1.93 9.55 -21.99
CA ILE A 37 -1.27 10.26 -20.90
C ILE A 37 -0.05 9.43 -20.45
N LYS A 38 1.12 10.05 -20.41
CA LYS A 38 2.35 9.39 -19.97
C LYS A 38 2.49 9.42 -18.44
N PRO A 39 2.30 8.31 -17.72
CA PRO A 39 2.49 8.28 -16.27
C PRO A 39 3.98 8.10 -15.91
N GLU A 40 4.47 8.93 -15.00
CA GLU A 40 5.74 8.76 -14.32
C GLU A 40 5.46 8.39 -12.86
N VAL A 41 6.00 7.26 -12.39
CA VAL A 41 5.59 6.70 -11.10
C VAL A 41 6.69 6.80 -10.07
N LEU A 42 6.28 7.18 -8.87
CA LEU A 42 7.14 7.37 -7.72
C LEU A 42 6.49 6.75 -6.48
N SER A 43 7.27 5.93 -5.77
CA SER A 43 6.87 5.43 -4.45
C SER A 43 7.39 6.36 -3.35
N MET A 44 6.51 6.72 -2.42
CA MET A 44 6.93 7.48 -1.24
C MET A 44 7.80 6.65 -0.31
N ASP A 45 7.71 5.32 -0.37
CA ASP A 45 8.53 4.42 0.43
C ASP A 45 10.03 4.55 0.09
N ASP A 46 10.37 5.02 -1.11
CA ASP A 46 11.75 5.31 -1.52
C ASP A 46 12.37 6.51 -0.77
N TYR A 47 11.54 7.30 -0.07
CA TYR A 47 11.96 8.50 0.66
C TYR A 47 12.03 8.31 2.18
N PHE A 48 11.98 7.07 2.67
CA PHE A 48 12.25 6.83 4.09
C PHE A 48 13.65 7.33 4.50
N VAL A 49 13.75 7.83 5.72
CA VAL A 49 15.04 8.06 6.37
C VAL A 49 15.73 6.71 6.60
N ASN A 50 17.04 6.70 6.79
CA ASN A 50 17.74 5.46 7.12
C ASN A 50 17.18 4.86 8.41
N ARG A 51 17.21 3.54 8.53
CA ARG A 51 16.64 2.80 9.68
C ARG A 51 17.14 3.33 11.03
N VAL A 52 18.40 3.73 11.10
CA VAL A 52 19.00 4.28 12.32
C VAL A 52 18.38 5.61 12.74
N ASP A 53 17.86 6.38 11.81
CA ASP A 53 17.25 7.69 11.99
C ASP A 53 15.71 7.61 12.10
N THR A 54 15.13 6.41 11.95
CA THR A 54 13.68 6.21 12.05
C THR A 54 13.19 6.57 13.45
N PRO A 55 12.15 7.42 13.59
CA PRO A 55 11.56 7.75 14.88
C PRO A 55 11.12 6.51 15.66
N ARG A 56 11.08 6.61 16.97
CA ARG A 56 10.57 5.55 17.84
C ARG A 56 9.19 5.90 18.36
N ASP A 57 8.36 4.88 18.52
CA ASP A 57 7.05 5.00 19.15
C ASP A 57 7.19 5.11 20.70
N GLU A 58 6.05 5.24 21.39
CA GLU A 58 5.97 5.32 22.86
C GLU A 58 6.53 4.10 23.59
N ASN A 59 6.66 2.96 22.91
CA ASN A 59 7.24 1.73 23.42
C ASN A 59 8.73 1.57 23.06
N GLY A 60 9.34 2.59 22.43
CA GLY A 60 10.74 2.57 22.00
C GLY A 60 10.99 1.75 20.74
N GLN A 61 9.96 1.24 20.07
CA GLN A 61 10.07 0.51 18.81
C GLN A 61 10.15 1.49 17.63
N LEU A 62 10.81 1.09 16.53
CA LEU A 62 10.87 1.90 15.32
C LEU A 62 9.46 2.09 14.74
N ASP A 63 9.05 3.36 14.58
CA ASP A 63 7.75 3.74 14.02
C ASP A 63 7.87 4.08 12.52
N PHE A 64 7.67 3.08 11.69
CA PHE A 64 7.67 3.23 10.23
C PHE A 64 6.33 3.77 9.68
N GLU A 65 5.30 3.85 10.53
CA GLU A 65 3.98 4.31 10.11
C GLU A 65 3.82 5.83 10.25
N THR A 66 4.75 6.49 10.97
CA THR A 66 4.73 7.94 11.10
C THR A 66 5.20 8.64 9.84
N VAL A 67 4.58 9.78 9.52
CA VAL A 67 5.02 10.64 8.42
C VAL A 67 6.47 11.15 8.61
N ASN A 68 6.93 11.23 9.86
CA ASN A 68 8.29 11.64 10.19
C ASN A 68 9.36 10.56 9.92
N ALA A 69 8.94 9.36 9.55
CA ALA A 69 9.85 8.33 9.02
C ALA A 69 10.30 8.64 7.59
N MET A 70 9.70 9.64 6.95
CA MET A 70 10.06 10.12 5.61
C MET A 70 10.95 11.36 5.69
N ASP A 71 11.88 11.47 4.75
CA ASP A 71 12.64 12.71 4.51
C ASP A 71 11.78 13.70 3.70
N LEU A 72 10.84 14.35 4.39
CA LEU A 72 9.91 15.29 3.77
C LEU A 72 10.60 16.48 3.08
N PRO A 73 11.65 17.11 3.66
CA PRO A 73 12.35 18.19 2.98
C PRO A 73 12.92 17.75 1.63
N PHE A 74 13.59 16.60 1.60
CA PHE A 74 14.15 16.07 0.37
C PHE A 74 13.06 15.68 -0.65
N PHE A 75 12.00 15.02 -0.20
CA PHE A 75 10.85 14.68 -1.03
C PHE A 75 10.25 15.93 -1.69
N ARG A 76 9.94 16.96 -0.90
CA ARG A 76 9.37 18.23 -1.40
C ARG A 76 10.27 18.90 -2.42
N GLN A 77 11.57 18.98 -2.11
CA GLN A 77 12.54 19.58 -3.04
C GLN A 77 12.51 18.87 -4.40
N GLN A 78 12.55 17.55 -4.43
CA GLN A 78 12.49 16.80 -5.68
C GLN A 78 11.16 16.98 -6.42
N MET A 79 10.03 17.03 -5.70
CA MET A 79 8.73 17.28 -6.32
C MET A 79 8.63 18.64 -6.97
N HIS A 80 9.13 19.69 -6.30
CA HIS A 80 9.21 21.04 -6.89
C HIS A 80 10.12 21.07 -8.11
N ASP A 81 11.31 20.46 -8.05
CA ASP A 81 12.24 20.40 -9.18
C ASP A 81 11.62 19.68 -10.39
N LEU A 82 10.87 18.57 -10.15
CA LEU A 82 10.14 17.88 -11.21
C LEU A 82 9.03 18.75 -11.83
N LEU A 83 8.25 19.45 -11.00
CA LEU A 83 7.18 20.35 -11.48
C LEU A 83 7.74 21.54 -12.26
N ASP A 84 8.93 22.00 -11.90
CA ASP A 84 9.71 23.03 -12.64
C ASP A 84 10.34 22.49 -13.93
N GLY A 85 10.18 21.19 -14.23
CA GLY A 85 10.75 20.55 -15.42
C GLY A 85 12.24 20.27 -15.34
N LYS A 86 12.82 20.28 -14.15
CA LYS A 86 14.21 19.86 -13.90
C LYS A 86 14.31 18.32 -13.89
N GLU A 87 15.51 17.81 -14.15
CA GLU A 87 15.85 16.40 -13.98
C GLU A 87 16.27 16.15 -12.54
N VAL A 88 15.74 15.09 -11.92
CA VAL A 88 16.12 14.65 -10.57
C VAL A 88 16.64 13.20 -10.59
N ASP A 89 17.53 12.88 -9.66
CA ASP A 89 17.98 11.51 -9.41
C ASP A 89 17.12 10.92 -8.29
N LEU A 90 16.26 9.95 -8.65
CA LEU A 90 15.31 9.36 -7.72
C LEU A 90 16.02 8.37 -6.78
N PRO A 91 15.73 8.42 -5.47
CA PRO A 91 16.22 7.41 -4.54
C PRO A 91 15.53 6.07 -4.75
N THR A 92 16.10 5.04 -4.15
CA THR A 92 15.49 3.73 -3.90
C THR A 92 15.78 3.35 -2.46
N TYR A 93 14.79 2.83 -1.73
CA TYR A 93 14.99 2.39 -0.37
C TYR A 93 15.23 0.88 -0.31
N ASP A 94 16.44 0.47 0.11
CA ASP A 94 16.78 -0.92 0.35
C ASP A 94 16.23 -1.36 1.73
N PHE A 95 15.08 -2.03 1.74
CA PHE A 95 14.45 -2.52 2.96
C PHE A 95 15.28 -3.58 3.70
N GLY A 96 16.15 -4.32 3.02
CA GLY A 96 17.05 -5.29 3.61
C GLY A 96 18.11 -4.60 4.47
N LYS A 97 18.80 -3.63 3.90
CA LYS A 97 19.83 -2.83 4.59
C LYS A 97 19.21 -1.76 5.50
N GLY A 98 18.04 -1.23 5.13
CA GLY A 98 17.40 -0.13 5.83
C GLY A 98 18.03 1.21 5.50
N GLU A 99 18.42 1.39 4.27
CA GLU A 99 19.13 2.58 3.78
C GLU A 99 18.58 3.04 2.44
N ARG A 100 18.62 4.36 2.23
CA ARG A 100 18.32 4.99 0.95
C ARG A 100 19.56 4.97 0.08
N VAL A 101 19.41 4.52 -1.17
CA VAL A 101 20.48 4.42 -2.16
C VAL A 101 20.11 5.18 -3.43
N PHE A 102 21.11 5.62 -4.20
CA PHE A 102 20.93 6.25 -5.50
C PHE A 102 21.58 5.37 -6.56
N GLU A 103 20.77 4.86 -7.46
CA GLU A 103 21.18 3.93 -8.53
C GLU A 103 21.23 4.63 -9.90
N GLY A 104 21.18 5.97 -9.92
CA GLY A 104 21.19 6.76 -11.14
C GLY A 104 19.85 6.74 -11.90
N ARG A 105 18.74 6.49 -11.20
CA ARG A 105 17.39 6.51 -11.75
C ARG A 105 16.92 7.97 -11.94
N LYS A 106 17.22 8.53 -13.11
CA LYS A 106 16.86 9.92 -13.43
C LYS A 106 15.44 10.05 -13.95
N LEU A 107 14.75 11.07 -13.49
CA LEU A 107 13.40 11.42 -13.95
C LEU A 107 13.33 12.91 -14.31
N LYS A 108 12.65 13.18 -15.43
CA LYS A 108 12.28 14.52 -15.87
C LYS A 108 10.86 14.48 -16.42
N LEU A 109 9.96 15.30 -15.87
CA LEU A 109 8.59 15.37 -16.37
C LEU A 109 8.54 16.04 -17.74
N GLN A 110 7.83 15.40 -18.66
CA GLN A 110 7.53 15.98 -19.97
C GLN A 110 6.20 16.75 -19.90
N LYS A 111 5.92 17.56 -20.91
CA LYS A 111 4.75 18.46 -20.90
C LYS A 111 3.40 17.72 -20.78
N ASP A 112 3.33 16.52 -21.33
CA ASP A 112 2.16 15.62 -21.37
C ASP A 112 2.23 14.50 -20.34
N SER A 113 3.23 14.51 -19.46
CA SER A 113 3.36 13.53 -18.37
C SER A 113 2.52 13.90 -17.16
N VAL A 114 2.06 12.89 -16.43
CA VAL A 114 1.46 12.98 -15.10
C VAL A 114 2.32 12.23 -14.09
N LEU A 115 2.63 12.88 -12.98
CA LEU A 115 3.35 12.24 -11.89
C LEU A 115 2.37 11.45 -11.02
N VAL A 116 2.56 10.14 -10.89
CA VAL A 116 1.75 9.26 -10.04
C VAL A 116 2.55 8.94 -8.80
N ILE A 117 2.13 9.45 -7.65
CA ILE A 117 2.79 9.27 -6.35
C ILE A 117 1.95 8.32 -5.52
N GLU A 118 2.50 7.17 -5.15
CA GLU A 118 1.83 6.24 -4.27
C GLU A 118 2.54 6.13 -2.92
N GLY A 119 1.76 6.04 -1.86
CA GLY A 119 2.28 5.83 -0.52
C GLY A 119 1.24 5.96 0.57
N LEU A 120 1.62 5.55 1.78
CA LEU A 120 0.74 5.58 2.94
C LEU A 120 0.22 7.00 3.22
N HIS A 121 1.10 7.99 3.12
CA HIS A 121 0.85 9.39 3.47
C HIS A 121 0.46 10.28 2.30
N ALA A 122 0.26 9.73 1.09
CA ALA A 122 0.08 10.53 -0.13
C ALA A 122 -1.11 11.51 -0.10
N LEU A 123 -2.12 11.28 0.74
CA LEU A 123 -3.25 12.19 0.92
C LEU A 123 -3.09 13.19 2.06
N ASN A 124 -2.06 13.03 2.91
CA ASN A 124 -1.81 13.96 4.00
C ASN A 124 -1.37 15.33 3.43
N PRO A 125 -2.07 16.43 3.76
CA PRO A 125 -1.75 17.76 3.23
C PRO A 125 -0.32 18.23 3.55
N ILE A 126 0.29 17.70 4.59
CA ILE A 126 1.67 18.06 4.96
C ILE A 126 2.70 17.61 3.91
N ILE A 127 2.37 16.68 3.03
CA ILE A 127 3.32 16.11 2.07
C ILE A 127 3.78 17.16 1.06
N LEU A 128 2.83 17.85 0.41
CA LEU A 128 3.09 18.92 -0.55
C LEU A 128 2.10 20.08 -0.29
N PRO A 129 2.32 20.88 0.75
CA PRO A 129 1.38 21.93 1.17
C PRO A 129 1.23 23.04 0.15
N ASP A 130 2.27 23.31 -0.67
CA ASP A 130 2.34 24.45 -1.57
C ASP A 130 1.85 24.15 -3.00
N VAL A 131 1.38 22.89 -3.24
CA VAL A 131 0.86 22.52 -4.56
C VAL A 131 -0.64 22.79 -4.62
N GLU A 132 -1.05 23.57 -5.63
CA GLU A 132 -2.45 23.91 -5.84
C GLU A 132 -3.33 22.66 -6.02
N ARG A 133 -4.48 22.66 -5.37
CA ARG A 133 -5.47 21.56 -5.44
C ARG A 133 -5.94 21.27 -6.88
N SER A 134 -5.99 22.28 -7.72
CA SER A 134 -6.34 22.19 -9.14
C SER A 134 -5.39 21.31 -9.95
N LEU A 135 -4.11 21.26 -9.56
CA LEU A 135 -3.07 20.49 -10.22
C LEU A 135 -3.00 19.02 -9.73
N THR A 136 -3.81 18.65 -8.75
CA THR A 136 -3.74 17.32 -8.13
C THR A 136 -5.01 16.53 -8.33
N PHE A 137 -4.89 15.21 -8.38
CA PHE A 137 -6.00 14.25 -8.32
C PHE A 137 -5.69 13.21 -7.25
N LYS A 138 -6.58 13.04 -6.28
CA LYS A 138 -6.33 12.23 -5.09
C LYS A 138 -7.21 10.99 -5.09
N ILE A 139 -6.59 9.82 -4.90
CA ILE A 139 -7.26 8.51 -4.91
C ILE A 139 -7.00 7.80 -3.58
N TYR A 140 -8.07 7.37 -2.92
CA TYR A 140 -7.97 6.53 -1.74
C TYR A 140 -8.30 5.08 -2.10
N VAL A 141 -7.36 4.16 -1.85
CA VAL A 141 -7.50 2.72 -2.14
C VAL A 141 -7.71 1.97 -0.84
N SER A 142 -8.85 1.32 -0.69
CA SER A 142 -9.16 0.52 0.51
C SER A 142 -9.82 -0.80 0.13
N ALA A 143 -9.57 -1.84 0.92
CA ALA A 143 -10.20 -3.15 0.75
C ALA A 143 -11.51 -3.20 1.56
N LEU A 144 -12.55 -2.54 1.05
CA LEU A 144 -13.85 -2.49 1.71
C LEU A 144 -14.61 -3.80 1.46
N THR A 145 -14.71 -4.63 2.48
CA THR A 145 -15.47 -5.89 2.41
C THR A 145 -16.94 -5.61 2.18
N THR A 146 -17.51 -6.23 1.15
CA THR A 146 -18.91 -6.07 0.75
C THR A 146 -19.76 -7.29 1.04
N ILE A 147 -19.15 -8.35 1.60
CA ILE A 147 -19.82 -9.57 1.98
C ILE A 147 -19.93 -9.70 3.50
N ASN A 148 -21.00 -10.27 3.97
CA ASN A 148 -21.22 -10.63 5.37
C ASN A 148 -21.18 -12.14 5.53
N ILE A 149 -20.88 -12.62 6.73
CA ILE A 149 -21.02 -14.05 7.07
C ILE A 149 -22.49 -14.42 7.19
N ASP A 150 -23.27 -13.54 7.83
CA ASP A 150 -24.73 -13.65 8.01
C ASP A 150 -25.32 -12.24 8.19
N ASN A 151 -26.62 -12.17 8.54
CA ASN A 151 -27.34 -10.90 8.70
C ASN A 151 -26.85 -10.02 9.86
N HIS A 152 -26.02 -10.55 10.75
CA HIS A 152 -25.54 -9.86 11.96
C HIS A 152 -24.03 -9.73 12.01
N ASN A 153 -23.27 -10.54 11.22
CA ASN A 153 -21.83 -10.63 11.27
C ASN A 153 -21.20 -10.14 9.95
N TRP A 154 -20.79 -8.90 9.96
CA TRP A 154 -20.01 -8.32 8.87
C TRP A 154 -18.53 -8.71 8.99
N ILE A 155 -17.82 -8.68 7.88
CA ILE A 155 -16.38 -8.99 7.83
C ILE A 155 -15.60 -7.68 7.95
N PRO A 156 -14.77 -7.50 8.99
CA PRO A 156 -13.94 -6.31 9.14
C PRO A 156 -12.94 -6.14 7.99
N THR A 157 -12.78 -4.91 7.50
CA THR A 157 -11.76 -4.60 6.48
C THR A 157 -10.33 -4.86 6.97
N THR A 158 -10.13 -4.85 8.29
CA THR A 158 -8.86 -5.21 8.91
C THR A 158 -8.50 -6.67 8.69
N ASP A 159 -9.47 -7.58 8.67
CA ASP A 159 -9.24 -9.02 8.52
C ASP A 159 -8.70 -9.36 7.12
N ILE A 160 -9.30 -8.81 6.08
CA ILE A 160 -8.82 -9.04 4.71
C ILE A 160 -7.41 -8.48 4.52
N ARG A 161 -7.14 -7.29 5.07
CA ARG A 161 -5.82 -6.67 4.98
C ARG A 161 -4.77 -7.42 5.81
N LEU A 162 -5.16 -7.95 6.97
CA LEU A 162 -4.27 -8.78 7.80
C LEU A 162 -3.93 -10.10 7.08
N LEU A 163 -4.91 -10.77 6.49
CA LEU A 163 -4.67 -11.98 5.71
C LEU A 163 -3.78 -11.72 4.49
N ARG A 164 -4.04 -10.65 3.74
CA ARG A 164 -3.18 -10.21 2.64
C ARG A 164 -1.75 -9.97 3.13
N ARG A 165 -1.59 -9.28 4.27
CA ARG A 165 -0.30 -8.97 4.88
C ARG A 165 0.45 -10.23 5.31
N VAL A 166 -0.21 -11.15 6.01
CA VAL A 166 0.39 -12.42 6.47
C VAL A 166 0.94 -13.20 5.27
N VAL A 167 0.16 -13.34 4.20
CA VAL A 167 0.58 -14.08 3.01
C VAL A 167 1.74 -13.38 2.30
N ARG A 168 1.66 -12.04 2.11
CA ARG A 168 2.72 -11.26 1.47
C ARG A 168 4.02 -11.28 2.26
N ASP A 169 3.95 -10.99 3.55
CA ASP A 169 5.12 -10.82 4.40
C ASP A 169 5.86 -12.16 4.59
N TYR A 170 5.12 -13.26 4.70
CA TYR A 170 5.70 -14.61 4.70
C TYR A 170 6.44 -14.92 3.39
N LYS A 171 5.79 -14.61 2.25
CA LYS A 171 6.30 -14.98 0.93
C LYS A 171 7.47 -14.12 0.46
N TYR A 172 7.44 -12.81 0.76
CA TYR A 172 8.35 -11.84 0.13
C TYR A 172 9.25 -11.08 1.10
N ARG A 173 8.93 -11.09 2.41
CA ARG A 173 9.65 -10.31 3.42
C ARG A 173 10.32 -11.17 4.50
N GLY A 174 10.13 -12.49 4.45
CA GLY A 174 10.71 -13.43 5.39
C GLY A 174 10.16 -13.34 6.82
N TYR A 175 8.97 -12.73 7.03
CA TYR A 175 8.33 -12.66 8.33
C TYR A 175 7.36 -13.83 8.52
N SER A 176 7.38 -14.43 9.71
CA SER A 176 6.38 -15.40 10.16
C SER A 176 5.00 -14.74 10.39
N ALA A 177 3.93 -15.55 10.41
CA ALA A 177 2.61 -15.05 10.81
C ALA A 177 2.63 -14.43 12.22
N LYS A 178 3.38 -15.02 13.15
CA LYS A 178 3.54 -14.48 14.51
C LYS A 178 4.09 -13.05 14.48
N GLU A 179 5.19 -12.80 13.77
CA GLU A 179 5.80 -11.47 13.67
C GLU A 179 4.89 -10.47 12.98
N THR A 180 4.17 -10.91 11.95
CA THR A 180 3.21 -10.06 11.23
C THR A 180 2.03 -9.68 12.13
N ILE A 181 1.46 -10.62 12.90
CA ILE A 181 0.37 -10.35 13.85
C ILE A 181 0.85 -9.44 14.98
N ALA A 182 2.03 -9.70 15.56
CA ALA A 182 2.60 -8.87 16.61
C ALA A 182 2.73 -7.38 16.22
N ARG A 183 2.96 -7.09 14.94
CA ARG A 183 3.08 -5.71 14.42
C ARG A 183 1.73 -5.04 14.14
N CYS A 184 0.62 -5.80 14.06
CA CYS A 184 -0.68 -5.24 13.70
C CYS A 184 -1.15 -4.08 14.56
N PRO A 185 -1.00 -4.10 15.90
CA PRO A 185 -1.43 -2.97 16.73
C PRO A 185 -0.71 -1.65 16.37
N SER A 186 0.59 -1.70 16.08
CA SER A 186 1.36 -0.53 15.65
C SER A 186 0.86 0.02 14.31
N VAL A 187 0.63 -0.89 13.35
CA VAL A 187 0.09 -0.50 12.02
C VAL A 187 -1.28 0.15 12.14
N VAL A 188 -2.19 -0.43 12.93
CA VAL A 188 -3.54 0.14 13.14
C VAL A 188 -3.46 1.53 13.77
N ARG A 189 -2.60 1.72 14.78
CA ARG A 189 -2.38 3.06 15.38
C ARG A 189 -1.86 4.06 14.36
N GLY A 190 -0.88 3.66 13.54
CA GLY A 190 -0.35 4.50 12.48
C GLY A 190 -1.41 4.89 11.45
N GLU A 191 -2.23 3.94 11.00
CA GLU A 191 -3.33 4.19 10.08
C GLU A 191 -4.38 5.14 10.65
N GLN A 192 -4.76 4.95 11.93
CA GLN A 192 -5.70 5.84 12.63
C GLN A 192 -5.17 7.28 12.76
N LYS A 193 -3.89 7.44 12.93
CA LYS A 193 -3.26 8.76 13.11
C LYS A 193 -2.91 9.45 11.78
N TRP A 194 -2.46 8.68 10.78
CA TRP A 194 -1.79 9.23 9.61
C TRP A 194 -2.47 8.95 8.27
N VAL A 195 -3.48 8.07 8.23
CA VAL A 195 -4.16 7.68 6.99
C VAL A 195 -5.65 8.02 7.02
N TYR A 196 -6.38 7.48 7.99
CA TYR A 196 -7.84 7.65 8.05
C TYR A 196 -8.31 9.10 8.19
N PRO A 197 -7.63 10.01 8.93
CA PRO A 197 -8.05 11.41 9.01
C PRO A 197 -8.06 12.14 7.66
N PHE A 198 -7.29 11.63 6.68
CA PHE A 198 -7.12 12.26 5.37
C PHE A 198 -7.86 11.55 4.24
N GLN A 199 -8.67 10.53 4.53
CA GLN A 199 -9.41 9.80 3.48
C GLN A 199 -10.41 10.69 2.74
N GLU A 200 -10.99 11.67 3.42
CA GLU A 200 -11.95 12.63 2.84
C GLU A 200 -11.28 13.66 1.92
N GLU A 201 -9.96 13.72 1.91
CA GLU A 201 -9.19 14.52 0.94
C GLU A 201 -9.20 13.93 -0.48
N ALA A 202 -9.68 12.68 -0.63
CA ALA A 202 -9.70 12.00 -1.92
C ALA A 202 -10.80 12.54 -2.85
N ASP A 203 -10.45 12.69 -4.15
CA ASP A 203 -11.45 12.94 -5.20
C ASP A 203 -12.29 11.70 -5.47
N VAL A 204 -11.67 10.52 -5.36
CA VAL A 204 -12.33 9.21 -5.55
C VAL A 204 -11.81 8.17 -4.58
N MET A 205 -12.69 7.24 -4.22
CA MET A 205 -12.34 6.04 -3.44
C MET A 205 -12.42 4.81 -4.35
N PHE A 206 -11.38 3.99 -4.31
CA PHE A 206 -11.34 2.71 -5.03
C PHE A 206 -11.42 1.55 -4.05
N ASN A 207 -12.47 0.74 -4.19
CA ASN A 207 -12.58 -0.50 -3.42
C ASN A 207 -11.73 -1.61 -4.08
N SER A 208 -10.70 -2.04 -3.37
CA SER A 208 -9.78 -3.09 -3.83
C SER A 208 -10.18 -4.50 -3.38
N ALA A 209 -11.27 -4.66 -2.62
CA ALA A 209 -11.74 -5.96 -2.17
C ALA A 209 -12.32 -6.76 -3.35
N LEU A 210 -12.01 -8.05 -3.38
CA LEU A 210 -12.55 -8.99 -4.36
C LEU A 210 -13.44 -10.00 -3.62
N ILE A 211 -14.63 -10.26 -4.15
CA ILE A 211 -15.62 -11.12 -3.49
C ILE A 211 -15.06 -12.53 -3.18
N PHE A 212 -14.20 -13.04 -4.05
CA PHE A 212 -13.65 -14.41 -3.94
C PHE A 212 -12.31 -14.48 -3.20
N GLU A 213 -11.73 -13.37 -2.75
CA GLU A 213 -10.34 -13.37 -2.29
C GLU A 213 -10.09 -14.16 -1.00
N PHE A 214 -11.06 -14.22 -0.08
CA PHE A 214 -10.92 -15.06 1.11
C PHE A 214 -10.77 -16.55 0.74
N ALA A 215 -11.51 -17.01 -0.26
CA ALA A 215 -11.42 -18.38 -0.75
C ALA A 215 -10.05 -18.70 -1.35
N VAL A 216 -9.41 -17.74 -1.99
CA VAL A 216 -8.06 -17.89 -2.53
C VAL A 216 -7.00 -17.74 -1.44
N LEU A 217 -7.10 -16.69 -0.62
CA LEU A 217 -6.15 -16.43 0.48
C LEU A 217 -6.12 -17.57 1.49
N LYS A 218 -7.25 -18.27 1.70
CA LYS A 218 -7.33 -19.44 2.58
C LYS A 218 -6.21 -20.45 2.32
N ARG A 219 -5.98 -20.80 1.07
CA ARG A 219 -4.96 -21.81 0.68
C ARG A 219 -3.55 -21.42 1.09
N HIS A 220 -3.27 -20.12 1.11
CA HIS A 220 -1.97 -19.59 1.49
C HIS A 220 -1.89 -19.31 2.99
N ALA A 221 -2.94 -18.73 3.57
CA ALA A 221 -2.93 -18.27 4.94
C ALA A 221 -3.08 -19.39 5.97
N GLU A 222 -3.88 -20.45 5.71
CA GLU A 222 -4.08 -21.55 6.67
C GLU A 222 -2.79 -22.24 7.10
N PRO A 223 -1.88 -22.66 6.19
CA PRO A 223 -0.60 -23.24 6.59
C PRO A 223 0.23 -22.28 7.44
N ILE A 224 0.36 -21.02 7.00
CA ILE A 224 1.18 -20.01 7.64
C ILE A 224 0.66 -19.67 9.05
N LEU A 225 -0.65 -19.49 9.20
CA LEU A 225 -1.29 -19.22 10.50
C LEU A 225 -1.18 -20.43 11.45
N SER A 226 -1.18 -21.64 10.91
CA SER A 226 -1.04 -22.89 11.70
C SER A 226 0.35 -23.05 12.31
N GLU A 227 1.36 -22.35 11.81
CA GLU A 227 2.72 -22.34 12.37
C GLU A 227 2.82 -21.52 13.67
N VAL A 228 1.82 -20.67 13.99
CA VAL A 228 1.85 -19.83 15.19
C VAL A 228 1.76 -20.68 16.45
N PRO A 229 2.74 -20.58 17.38
CA PRO A 229 2.78 -21.40 18.58
C PRO A 229 1.60 -21.13 19.52
N LYS A 230 1.03 -22.18 20.13
CA LYS A 230 -0.14 -22.07 21.01
C LYS A 230 0.07 -21.26 22.29
N PHE A 231 1.31 -21.02 22.68
CA PHE A 231 1.68 -20.40 23.96
C PHE A 231 2.14 -18.94 23.80
N CYS A 232 1.90 -18.30 22.66
CA CYS A 232 2.19 -16.88 22.45
C CYS A 232 0.90 -16.05 22.36
N GLU A 233 1.02 -14.75 22.56
CA GLU A 233 -0.11 -13.82 22.55
C GLU A 233 -0.82 -13.78 21.17
N GLU A 234 -0.05 -13.90 20.10
CA GLU A 234 -0.52 -13.85 18.73
C GLU A 234 -1.38 -15.06 18.34
N TYR A 235 -1.32 -16.14 19.12
CA TYR A 235 -2.09 -17.37 18.85
C TYR A 235 -3.60 -17.12 18.83
N THR A 236 -4.10 -16.28 19.72
CA THR A 236 -5.54 -15.96 19.79
C THR A 236 -6.04 -15.40 18.45
N GLU A 237 -5.31 -14.45 17.89
CA GLU A 237 -5.67 -13.84 16.61
C GLU A 237 -5.46 -14.81 15.43
N ALA A 238 -4.36 -15.55 15.41
CA ALA A 238 -4.11 -16.59 14.41
C ALA A 238 -5.23 -17.64 14.39
N HIS A 239 -5.63 -18.11 15.60
CA HIS A 239 -6.71 -19.09 15.73
C HIS A 239 -8.07 -18.54 15.30
N ARG A 240 -8.37 -17.27 15.64
CA ARG A 240 -9.58 -16.57 15.20
C ARG A 240 -9.66 -16.51 13.66
N LEU A 241 -8.57 -16.14 13.00
CA LEU A 241 -8.48 -16.10 11.54
C LEU A 241 -8.60 -17.49 10.92
N LEU A 242 -8.00 -18.54 11.52
CA LEU A 242 -8.16 -19.92 11.06
C LEU A 242 -9.62 -20.37 11.14
N LYS A 243 -10.33 -20.04 12.23
CA LYS A 243 -11.76 -20.33 12.37
C LYS A 243 -12.60 -19.57 11.35
N PHE A 244 -12.30 -18.30 11.13
CA PHE A 244 -12.95 -17.48 10.11
C PHE A 244 -12.79 -18.08 8.71
N LEU A 245 -11.58 -18.51 8.35
CA LEU A 245 -11.31 -19.11 7.03
C LEU A 245 -12.08 -20.41 6.80
N GLN A 246 -12.57 -21.09 7.84
CA GLN A 246 -13.39 -22.30 7.68
C GLN A 246 -14.74 -22.05 6.98
N TYR A 247 -15.24 -20.81 6.99
CA TYR A 247 -16.48 -20.44 6.28
C TYR A 247 -16.34 -20.43 4.75
N PHE A 248 -15.12 -20.47 4.22
CA PHE A 248 -14.86 -20.38 2.79
C PHE A 248 -14.40 -21.71 2.19
N ILE A 249 -14.94 -22.01 1.01
CA ILE A 249 -14.44 -23.14 0.19
C ILE A 249 -13.20 -22.63 -0.57
N PRO A 250 -12.04 -23.32 -0.49
CA PRO A 250 -10.82 -22.86 -1.13
C PRO A 250 -10.92 -22.90 -2.65
N ILE A 251 -10.49 -21.81 -3.29
CA ILE A 251 -10.42 -21.67 -4.76
C ILE A 251 -8.94 -21.64 -5.19
N PRO A 252 -8.55 -22.41 -6.24
CA PRO A 252 -7.19 -22.33 -6.77
C PRO A 252 -6.96 -21.02 -7.52
N GLU A 253 -5.75 -20.45 -7.36
CA GLU A 253 -5.41 -19.17 -7.99
C GLU A 253 -5.13 -19.24 -9.51
N LYS A 254 -5.11 -20.43 -10.14
CA LYS A 254 -4.78 -20.60 -11.56
C LYS A 254 -5.66 -19.80 -12.52
N GLU A 255 -6.92 -19.59 -12.14
CA GLU A 255 -7.92 -18.85 -12.93
C GLU A 255 -7.87 -17.33 -12.70
N ILE A 256 -7.04 -16.85 -11.75
CA ILE A 256 -6.93 -15.43 -11.44
C ILE A 256 -6.03 -14.75 -12.47
N PRO A 257 -6.50 -13.68 -13.14
CA PRO A 257 -5.67 -12.95 -14.09
C PRO A 257 -4.34 -12.49 -13.49
N PRO A 258 -3.24 -12.51 -14.24
CA PRO A 258 -1.92 -12.11 -13.73
C PRO A 258 -1.84 -10.61 -13.38
N THR A 259 -2.77 -9.79 -13.82
CA THR A 259 -2.90 -8.37 -13.50
C THR A 259 -3.86 -8.10 -12.33
N SER A 260 -4.39 -9.15 -11.67
CA SER A 260 -5.29 -8.99 -10.52
C SER A 260 -4.57 -8.38 -9.33
N LEU A 261 -5.28 -7.54 -8.56
CA LEU A 261 -4.81 -7.01 -7.27
C LEU A 261 -4.36 -8.10 -6.30
N LEU A 262 -5.02 -9.26 -6.33
CA LEU A 262 -4.70 -10.37 -5.46
C LEU A 262 -3.31 -10.97 -5.72
N ARG A 263 -2.80 -10.85 -6.95
CA ARG A 263 -1.48 -11.35 -7.34
C ARG A 263 -0.31 -10.68 -6.60
N GLU A 264 -0.49 -9.47 -6.11
CA GLU A 264 0.47 -8.80 -5.21
C GLU A 264 0.76 -9.63 -3.97
N PHE A 265 -0.24 -10.35 -3.47
CA PHE A 265 -0.15 -11.13 -2.23
C PHE A 265 0.17 -12.60 -2.48
N VAL A 266 -0.55 -13.23 -3.39
CA VAL A 266 -0.41 -14.67 -3.65
C VAL A 266 0.66 -15.02 -4.68
N GLY A 267 1.16 -14.04 -5.43
CA GLY A 267 2.18 -14.20 -6.46
C GLY A 267 1.64 -14.52 -7.83
N GLY A 268 2.55 -14.72 -8.80
CA GLY A 268 2.22 -14.93 -10.21
C GLY A 268 1.66 -13.68 -10.89
N SER A 269 2.06 -12.49 -10.42
CA SER A 269 1.74 -11.22 -11.08
C SER A 269 2.57 -11.03 -12.35
N SER A 270 1.97 -10.39 -13.36
CA SER A 270 2.71 -9.85 -14.51
C SER A 270 3.39 -8.51 -14.19
N PHE A 271 3.09 -7.92 -13.05
CA PHE A 271 3.78 -6.73 -12.58
C PHE A 271 5.01 -7.09 -11.74
N HIS A 272 6.08 -6.30 -11.87
CA HIS A 272 7.24 -6.34 -10.99
C HIS A 272 6.99 -5.39 -9.80
N TYR A 273 7.30 -5.86 -8.59
CA TYR A 273 7.11 -5.11 -7.34
C TYR A 273 8.46 -4.78 -6.71
#